data_412b071e15dd8c37bb03d0761126b367
#
_entry.id   412b071e15dd8c37bb03d0761126b367
#
_cell.length_a   1.000
_cell.length_b   1.000
_cell.length_c   1.000
_cell.angle_alpha   90.00
_cell.angle_beta   90.00
_cell.angle_gamma   90.00
#
_symmetry.space_group_name_H-M   'P 1'
#
loop_
_entity.id
_entity.type
_entity.pdbx_description
1 polymer ?
#
loop_
_entity_poly.entity_id
_entity_poly.type
_entity_poly.pdbx_seq_one_letter_code
_entity_poly.pdbx_strand_id
1 'polypeptide(L)'
;LAYQLAATQLTKLGECDLAWIAADRGLAAVRPTGDPLITGSLFRSVGHALHATGRYTEAVRLTEDAAGYLEPHLTHATPALLSVYGTLFLSGSMAAARSNDATTTRTFLAAADHAAGRLGADANYLWTAFGPTNVAIHRVATAAELGDLQVAIDLGPRVDTAGLPMERRVRHALEVARAYSSWNRVDDAQDVILDAEQMAPEQVRHHFLSRQLALTWIRRQRGKPSAKLVGLAQRLKVLD
;
A
#
# COMPACT_ATOMS: atom_id res chain seq x y z
N LEU A 1 -9.33 -18.90 -1.73
CA LEU A 1 -9.15 -17.82 -2.72
C LEU A 1 -10.39 -16.94 -2.85
N ALA A 2 -11.64 -17.49 -2.98
CA ALA A 2 -12.85 -16.69 -3.10
C ALA A 2 -13.04 -15.71 -1.93
N TYR A 3 -12.87 -16.16 -0.70
CA TYR A 3 -12.94 -15.31 0.49
C TYR A 3 -11.83 -14.25 0.54
N GLN A 4 -10.61 -14.56 0.09
CA GLN A 4 -9.52 -13.60 -0.04
C GLN A 4 -9.87 -12.50 -1.03
N LEU A 5 -10.41 -12.87 -2.19
CA LEU A 5 -10.84 -11.90 -3.20
C LEU A 5 -11.97 -11.01 -2.66
N ALA A 6 -12.99 -11.62 -2.03
CA ALA A 6 -14.08 -10.87 -1.42
C ALA A 6 -13.58 -9.89 -0.36
N ALA A 7 -12.72 -10.33 0.59
CA ALA A 7 -12.15 -9.46 1.61
C ALA A 7 -11.38 -8.29 1.01
N THR A 8 -10.57 -8.55 -0.04
CA THR A 8 -9.80 -7.50 -0.72
C THR A 8 -10.70 -6.46 -1.41
N GLN A 9 -11.76 -6.90 -2.10
CA GLN A 9 -12.69 -5.98 -2.75
C GLN A 9 -13.51 -5.17 -1.73
N LEU A 10 -14.00 -5.81 -0.68
CA LEU A 10 -14.76 -5.14 0.38
C LEU A 10 -13.90 -4.09 1.10
N THR A 11 -12.62 -4.38 1.37
CA THR A 11 -11.69 -3.38 1.92
C THR A 11 -11.54 -2.16 0.99
N LYS A 12 -11.44 -2.37 -0.33
CA LYS A 12 -11.34 -1.28 -1.32
C LYS A 12 -12.61 -0.44 -1.41
N LEU A 13 -13.77 -1.04 -1.15
CA LEU A 13 -15.07 -0.37 -1.11
C LEU A 13 -15.33 0.35 0.21
N GLY A 14 -14.47 0.17 1.23
CA GLY A 14 -14.67 0.73 2.56
C GLY A 14 -15.59 -0.10 3.46
N GLU A 15 -16.06 -1.28 3.00
CA GLU A 15 -16.93 -2.19 3.74
C GLU A 15 -16.11 -3.06 4.70
N CYS A 16 -15.50 -2.40 5.71
CA CYS A 16 -14.46 -3.01 6.56
C CYS A 16 -14.99 -4.19 7.39
N ASP A 17 -16.23 -4.11 7.89
CA ASP A 17 -16.84 -5.18 8.68
C ASP A 17 -17.08 -6.43 7.82
N LEU A 18 -17.59 -6.25 6.61
CA LEU A 18 -17.78 -7.34 5.66
C LEU A 18 -16.43 -7.93 5.19
N ALA A 19 -15.42 -7.09 5.02
CA ALA A 19 -14.06 -7.53 4.69
C ALA A 19 -13.48 -8.43 5.80
N TRP A 20 -13.69 -8.04 7.06
CA TRP A 20 -13.31 -8.83 8.23
C TRP A 20 -14.03 -10.20 8.24
N ILE A 21 -15.35 -10.19 8.10
CA ILE A 21 -16.17 -11.42 8.06
C ILE A 21 -15.71 -12.35 6.93
N ALA A 22 -15.44 -11.80 5.75
CA ALA A 22 -14.95 -12.61 4.63
C ALA A 22 -13.58 -13.23 4.93
N ALA A 23 -12.65 -12.47 5.51
CA ALA A 23 -11.32 -12.96 5.87
C ALA A 23 -11.38 -14.05 6.95
N ASP A 24 -12.21 -13.86 7.99
CA ASP A 24 -12.42 -14.83 9.07
C ASP A 24 -13.00 -16.16 8.55
N ARG A 25 -14.04 -16.08 7.72
CA ARG A 25 -14.61 -17.27 7.04
C ARG A 25 -13.58 -17.98 6.16
N GLY A 26 -12.71 -17.21 5.50
CA GLY A 26 -11.61 -17.75 4.72
C GLY A 26 -10.63 -18.54 5.59
N LEU A 27 -10.23 -17.99 6.74
CA LEU A 27 -9.35 -18.67 7.70
C LEU A 27 -9.99 -19.93 8.26
N ALA A 28 -11.28 -19.90 8.61
CA ALA A 28 -12.00 -21.08 9.04
C ALA A 28 -12.04 -22.17 7.96
N ALA A 29 -12.23 -21.78 6.69
CA ALA A 29 -12.31 -22.73 5.57
C ALA A 29 -10.95 -23.34 5.19
N VAL A 30 -9.83 -22.65 5.44
CA VAL A 30 -8.48 -23.16 5.11
C VAL A 30 -7.90 -24.04 6.23
N ARG A 31 -8.35 -23.86 7.48
CA ARG A 31 -7.83 -24.56 8.65
C ARG A 31 -7.73 -26.10 8.47
N PRO A 32 -8.74 -26.81 7.91
CA PRO A 32 -8.66 -28.27 7.70
C PRO A 32 -7.62 -28.68 6.66
N THR A 33 -7.21 -27.78 5.75
CA THR A 33 -6.25 -28.09 4.67
C THR A 33 -4.80 -27.97 5.12
N GLY A 34 -4.53 -27.18 6.15
CA GLY A 34 -3.18 -26.88 6.61
C GLY A 34 -2.29 -26.17 5.58
N ASP A 35 -2.87 -25.61 4.49
CA ASP A 35 -2.11 -24.95 3.42
C ASP A 35 -1.53 -23.62 3.90
N PRO A 36 -0.19 -23.51 4.08
CA PRO A 36 0.45 -22.31 4.60
C PRO A 36 0.34 -21.13 3.63
N LEU A 37 0.36 -21.38 2.32
CA LEU A 37 0.28 -20.32 1.31
C LEU A 37 -1.08 -19.60 1.36
N ILE A 38 -2.16 -20.38 1.38
CA ILE A 38 -3.51 -19.82 1.43
C ILE A 38 -3.79 -19.19 2.79
N THR A 39 -3.33 -19.82 3.88
CA THR A 39 -3.44 -19.25 5.23
C THR A 39 -2.73 -17.90 5.34
N GLY A 40 -1.48 -17.81 4.89
CA GLY A 40 -0.72 -16.54 4.88
C GLY A 40 -1.38 -15.47 4.03
N SER A 41 -1.96 -15.84 2.89
CA SER A 41 -2.69 -14.90 2.04
C SER A 41 -3.97 -14.37 2.71
N LEU A 42 -4.63 -15.16 3.55
CA LEU A 42 -5.79 -14.73 4.33
C LEU A 42 -5.36 -13.85 5.51
N PHE A 43 -4.26 -14.16 6.20
CA PHE A 43 -3.70 -13.24 7.20
C PHE A 43 -3.42 -11.86 6.61
N ARG A 44 -2.89 -11.78 5.38
CA ARG A 44 -2.74 -10.50 4.67
C ARG A 44 -4.08 -9.78 4.49
N SER A 45 -5.16 -10.50 4.18
CA SER A 45 -6.49 -9.89 4.04
C SER A 45 -7.03 -9.35 5.36
N VAL A 46 -6.82 -10.07 6.46
CA VAL A 46 -7.13 -9.58 7.82
C VAL A 46 -6.30 -8.32 8.15
N GLY A 47 -5.00 -8.33 7.85
CA GLY A 47 -4.12 -7.17 8.02
C GLY A 47 -4.64 -5.93 7.29
N HIS A 48 -5.12 -6.09 6.06
CA HIS A 48 -5.71 -4.98 5.29
C HIS A 48 -7.00 -4.44 5.95
N ALA A 49 -7.86 -5.31 6.49
CA ALA A 49 -9.06 -4.89 7.22
C ALA A 49 -8.69 -4.13 8.52
N LEU A 50 -7.67 -4.58 9.25
CA LEU A 50 -7.14 -3.88 10.42
C LEU A 50 -6.58 -2.50 10.06
N HIS A 51 -5.88 -2.39 8.94
CA HIS A 51 -5.41 -1.10 8.42
C HIS A 51 -6.56 -0.15 8.09
N ALA A 52 -7.59 -0.64 7.42
CA ALA A 52 -8.73 0.17 7.01
C ALA A 52 -9.53 0.71 8.21
N THR A 53 -9.50 0.01 9.34
CA THR A 53 -10.16 0.39 10.60
C THR A 53 -9.24 1.14 11.57
N GLY A 54 -7.98 1.43 11.19
CA GLY A 54 -7.02 2.15 12.05
C GLY A 54 -6.47 1.31 13.21
N ARG A 55 -6.67 -0.01 13.20
CA ARG A 55 -6.21 -0.95 14.24
C ARG A 55 -4.75 -1.36 14.00
N TYR A 56 -3.85 -0.37 14.02
CA TYR A 56 -2.45 -0.57 13.61
C TYR A 56 -1.66 -1.48 14.54
N THR A 57 -1.86 -1.36 15.86
CA THR A 57 -1.20 -2.23 16.84
C THR A 57 -1.54 -3.70 16.62
N GLU A 58 -2.81 -3.99 16.35
CA GLU A 58 -3.25 -5.36 16.06
C GLU A 58 -2.73 -5.84 14.70
N ALA A 59 -2.59 -4.95 13.70
CA ALA A 59 -2.00 -5.30 12.43
C ALA A 59 -0.50 -5.65 12.56
N VAL A 60 0.25 -4.96 13.42
CA VAL A 60 1.64 -5.30 13.75
C VAL A 60 1.72 -6.69 14.37
N ARG A 61 0.95 -6.95 15.43
CA ARG A 61 0.91 -8.27 16.09
C ARG A 61 0.52 -9.39 15.12
N LEU A 62 -0.51 -9.16 14.31
CA LEU A 62 -0.91 -10.12 13.28
C LEU A 62 0.23 -10.43 12.31
N THR A 63 1.04 -9.43 11.94
CA THR A 63 2.20 -9.63 11.06
C THR A 63 3.22 -10.54 11.70
N GLU A 64 3.53 -10.34 13.00
CA GLU A 64 4.46 -11.18 13.75
C GLU A 64 3.95 -12.62 13.87
N ASP A 65 2.70 -12.79 14.28
CA ASP A 65 2.07 -14.10 14.42
C ASP A 65 2.00 -14.87 13.09
N ALA A 66 1.61 -14.16 12.02
CA ALA A 66 1.53 -14.75 10.69
C ALA A 66 2.92 -15.12 10.14
N ALA A 67 3.93 -14.29 10.38
CA ALA A 67 5.31 -14.57 9.99
C ALA A 67 5.82 -15.80 10.73
N GLY A 68 5.64 -15.88 12.06
CA GLY A 68 6.02 -17.05 12.87
C GLY A 68 5.30 -18.34 12.42
N TYR A 69 4.04 -18.25 12.03
CA TYR A 69 3.30 -19.40 11.46
C TYR A 69 3.91 -19.88 10.13
N LEU A 70 4.38 -18.96 9.27
CA LEU A 70 4.94 -19.30 7.96
C LEU A 70 6.42 -19.69 8.01
N GLU A 71 7.17 -19.26 9.02
CA GLU A 71 8.63 -19.44 9.14
C GLU A 71 9.08 -20.90 8.97
N PRO A 72 8.45 -21.93 9.58
CA PRO A 72 8.83 -23.34 9.37
C PRO A 72 8.74 -23.81 7.92
N HIS A 73 7.95 -23.12 7.09
CA HIS A 73 7.71 -23.48 5.69
C HIS A 73 8.68 -22.76 4.72
N LEU A 74 9.58 -21.90 5.24
CA LEU A 74 10.43 -21.05 4.38
C LEU A 74 11.71 -21.75 3.89
N THR A 75 12.14 -22.87 4.46
CA THR A 75 13.35 -23.56 4.05
C THR A 75 13.31 -23.94 2.55
N HIS A 76 12.15 -24.43 2.10
CA HIS A 76 11.90 -24.80 0.70
C HIS A 76 10.73 -23.99 0.13
N ALA A 77 10.67 -22.69 0.46
CA ALA A 77 9.58 -21.84 0.06
C ALA A 77 9.46 -21.72 -1.47
N THR A 78 8.23 -21.87 -1.96
CA THR A 78 7.92 -21.49 -3.34
C THR A 78 7.99 -19.98 -3.52
N PRO A 79 8.19 -19.47 -4.75
CA PRO A 79 8.11 -18.02 -5.02
C PRO A 79 6.81 -17.39 -4.54
N ALA A 80 5.69 -18.11 -4.62
CA ALA A 80 4.40 -17.64 -4.13
C ALA A 80 4.38 -17.48 -2.60
N LEU A 81 4.96 -18.43 -1.86
CA LEU A 81 5.05 -18.35 -0.40
C LEU A 81 5.97 -17.21 0.05
N LEU A 82 7.12 -17.03 -0.60
CA LEU A 82 8.01 -15.88 -0.35
C LEU A 82 7.31 -14.55 -0.61
N SER A 83 6.51 -14.48 -1.67
CA SER A 83 5.74 -13.27 -2.00
C SER A 83 4.68 -12.94 -0.95
N VAL A 84 3.97 -13.94 -0.45
CA VAL A 84 2.98 -13.77 0.63
C VAL A 84 3.68 -13.36 1.92
N TYR A 85 4.74 -14.06 2.31
CA TYR A 85 5.53 -13.78 3.51
C TYR A 85 6.09 -12.35 3.51
N GLY A 86 6.76 -11.95 2.43
CA GLY A 86 7.29 -10.59 2.32
C GLY A 86 6.22 -9.51 2.31
N THR A 87 5.05 -9.77 1.70
CA THR A 87 3.94 -8.82 1.68
C THR A 87 3.31 -8.62 3.06
N LEU A 88 3.32 -9.61 3.94
CA LEU A 88 2.89 -9.46 5.34
C LEU A 88 3.75 -8.39 6.03
N PHE A 89 5.07 -8.45 5.89
CA PHE A 89 5.97 -7.44 6.46
C PHE A 89 5.81 -6.07 5.82
N LEU A 90 5.53 -5.97 4.52
CA LEU A 90 5.22 -4.68 3.90
C LEU A 90 3.94 -4.07 4.49
N SER A 91 2.92 -4.88 4.71
CA SER A 91 1.69 -4.42 5.38
C SER A 91 1.97 -4.02 6.83
N GLY A 92 2.69 -4.85 7.57
CA GLY A 92 3.09 -4.58 8.96
C GLY A 92 3.95 -3.33 9.11
N SER A 93 4.89 -3.09 8.19
CA SER A 93 5.73 -1.89 8.21
C SER A 93 4.91 -0.60 8.07
N MET A 94 3.87 -0.63 7.23
CA MET A 94 2.96 0.49 7.10
C MET A 94 2.11 0.69 8.37
N ALA A 95 1.67 -0.39 9.04
CA ALA A 95 0.97 -0.30 10.32
C ALA A 95 1.86 0.29 11.40
N ALA A 96 3.10 -0.18 11.51
CA ALA A 96 4.09 0.35 12.44
C ALA A 96 4.38 1.84 12.19
N ALA A 97 4.57 2.24 10.94
CA ALA A 97 4.78 3.64 10.58
C ALA A 97 3.60 4.54 10.98
N ARG A 98 2.35 4.09 10.76
CA ARG A 98 1.14 4.82 11.15
C ARG A 98 0.92 4.89 12.66
N SER A 99 1.46 3.95 13.42
CA SER A 99 1.52 4.03 14.88
C SER A 99 2.77 4.75 15.40
N ASN A 100 3.54 5.39 14.51
CA ASN A 100 4.77 6.12 14.82
C ASN A 100 5.89 5.25 15.45
N ASP A 101 5.90 3.95 15.12
CA ASP A 101 6.95 3.02 15.54
C ASP A 101 8.00 2.84 14.44
N ALA A 102 9.00 3.71 14.44
CA ALA A 102 10.09 3.68 13.46
C ALA A 102 10.99 2.44 13.59
N THR A 103 11.07 1.84 14.78
CA THR A 103 11.92 0.67 15.01
C THR A 103 11.32 -0.56 14.37
N THR A 104 10.06 -0.86 14.67
CA THR A 104 9.32 -1.98 14.06
C THR A 104 9.19 -1.79 12.55
N THR A 105 8.97 -0.54 12.08
CA THR A 105 8.95 -0.23 10.64
C THR A 105 10.22 -0.67 9.94
N ARG A 106 11.41 -0.31 10.48
CA ARG A 106 12.70 -0.70 9.90
C ARG A 106 12.92 -2.21 9.94
N THR A 107 12.57 -2.86 11.05
CA THR A 107 12.69 -4.32 11.20
C THR A 107 11.85 -5.05 10.15
N PHE A 108 10.60 -4.63 9.96
CA PHE A 108 9.71 -5.26 8.98
C PHE A 108 10.14 -4.98 7.54
N LEU A 109 10.62 -3.77 7.23
CA LEU A 109 11.18 -3.48 5.91
C LEU A 109 12.44 -4.33 5.61
N ALA A 110 13.29 -4.56 6.61
CA ALA A 110 14.46 -5.43 6.45
C ALA A 110 14.06 -6.89 6.19
N ALA A 111 13.05 -7.40 6.90
CA ALA A 111 12.51 -8.74 6.67
C ALA A 111 11.88 -8.88 5.27
N ALA A 112 11.13 -7.87 4.83
CA ALA A 112 10.58 -7.83 3.47
C ALA A 112 11.69 -7.79 2.40
N ASP A 113 12.73 -6.99 2.62
CA ASP A 113 13.90 -6.89 1.72
C ASP A 113 14.63 -8.22 1.59
N HIS A 114 14.84 -8.91 2.72
CA HIS A 114 15.42 -10.27 2.70
C HIS A 114 14.57 -11.25 1.88
N ALA A 115 13.26 -11.24 2.07
CA ALA A 115 12.34 -12.09 1.29
C ALA A 115 12.36 -11.73 -0.20
N ALA A 116 12.42 -10.44 -0.55
CA ALA A 116 12.51 -9.96 -1.93
C ALA A 116 13.86 -10.35 -2.58
N GLY A 117 14.96 -10.29 -1.83
CA GLY A 117 16.27 -10.77 -2.28
C GLY A 117 16.28 -12.27 -2.60
N ARG A 118 15.60 -13.09 -1.79
CA ARG A 118 15.42 -14.52 -2.06
C ARG A 118 14.55 -14.79 -3.28
N LEU A 119 13.52 -13.95 -3.52
CA LEU A 119 12.66 -14.05 -4.71
C LEU A 119 13.42 -13.65 -5.98
N GLY A 120 14.31 -12.67 -5.90
CA GLY A 120 15.21 -12.22 -6.95
C GLY A 120 14.62 -11.28 -7.99
N ALA A 121 13.29 -11.20 -8.12
CA ALA A 121 12.61 -10.35 -9.09
C ALA A 121 11.20 -9.96 -8.61
N ASP A 122 10.63 -8.93 -9.21
CA ASP A 122 9.22 -8.58 -8.97
C ASP A 122 8.28 -9.64 -9.54
N ALA A 123 7.27 -10.02 -8.78
CA ALA A 123 6.29 -11.03 -9.16
C ALA A 123 4.90 -10.69 -8.63
N ASN A 124 3.86 -11.27 -9.24
CA ASN A 124 2.48 -10.98 -8.84
C ASN A 124 1.73 -12.26 -8.40
N TYR A 125 2.37 -13.12 -7.62
CA TYR A 125 1.73 -14.31 -7.04
C TYR A 125 0.62 -13.88 -6.08
N LEU A 126 -0.56 -14.45 -6.22
CA LEU A 126 -1.73 -14.16 -5.39
C LEU A 126 -2.02 -12.64 -5.25
N TRP A 127 -1.77 -11.89 -6.31
CA TRP A 127 -1.98 -10.43 -6.40
C TRP A 127 -1.18 -9.64 -5.35
N THR A 128 -0.01 -10.13 -4.97
CA THR A 128 0.86 -9.45 -4.00
C THR A 128 1.63 -8.29 -4.62
N ALA A 129 1.94 -8.38 -5.93
CA ALA A 129 2.88 -7.48 -6.60
C ALA A 129 4.20 -7.35 -5.80
N PHE A 130 4.70 -8.46 -5.22
CA PHE A 130 5.83 -8.46 -4.31
C PHE A 130 7.15 -8.61 -5.06
N GLY A 131 8.16 -7.91 -4.56
CA GLY A 131 9.54 -7.96 -5.03
C GLY A 131 10.33 -6.72 -4.62
N PRO A 132 11.57 -6.55 -5.11
CA PRO A 132 12.43 -5.42 -4.74
C PRO A 132 11.80 -4.05 -4.97
N THR A 133 11.08 -3.87 -6.08
CA THR A 133 10.42 -2.59 -6.37
C THR A 133 9.32 -2.27 -5.37
N ASN A 134 8.51 -3.26 -4.95
CA ASN A 134 7.46 -3.01 -3.95
C ASN A 134 8.04 -2.74 -2.56
N VAL A 135 9.18 -3.31 -2.21
CA VAL A 135 9.93 -2.94 -0.98
C VAL A 135 10.37 -1.48 -1.05
N ALA A 136 10.94 -1.04 -2.19
CA ALA A 136 11.34 0.36 -2.38
C ALA A 136 10.13 1.33 -2.25
N ILE A 137 8.98 0.99 -2.84
CA ILE A 137 7.73 1.74 -2.68
C ILE A 137 7.34 1.89 -1.20
N HIS A 138 7.42 0.80 -0.42
CA HIS A 138 7.06 0.85 1.01
C HIS A 138 8.06 1.63 1.83
N ARG A 139 9.36 1.63 1.49
CA ARG A 139 10.37 2.51 2.11
C ARG A 139 9.99 3.98 1.94
N VAL A 140 9.57 4.39 0.74
CA VAL A 140 9.10 5.75 0.45
C VAL A 140 7.84 6.08 1.26
N ALA A 141 6.85 5.19 1.21
CA ALA A 141 5.56 5.42 1.86
C ALA A 141 5.68 5.47 3.40
N THR A 142 6.47 4.58 4.00
CA THR A 142 6.69 4.56 5.45
C THR A 142 7.53 5.74 5.93
N ALA A 143 8.51 6.20 5.15
CA ALA A 143 9.25 7.42 5.45
C ALA A 143 8.30 8.63 5.50
N ALA A 144 7.41 8.76 4.53
CA ALA A 144 6.41 9.82 4.52
C ALA A 144 5.42 9.74 5.71
N GLU A 145 5.01 8.53 6.12
CA GLU A 145 4.16 8.34 7.31
C GLU A 145 4.87 8.71 8.61
N LEU A 146 6.16 8.42 8.73
CA LEU A 146 6.99 8.77 9.89
C LEU A 146 7.43 10.25 9.90
N GLY A 147 7.04 11.04 8.89
CA GLY A 147 7.39 12.46 8.78
C GLY A 147 8.74 12.73 8.13
N ASP A 148 9.47 11.71 7.67
CA ASP A 148 10.73 11.88 6.93
C ASP A 148 10.42 12.17 5.44
N LEU A 149 9.85 13.36 5.22
CA LEU A 149 9.39 13.77 3.90
C LEU A 149 10.57 13.96 2.92
N GLN A 150 11.76 14.34 3.40
CA GLN A 150 12.94 14.50 2.56
C GLN A 150 13.29 13.17 1.87
N VAL A 151 13.34 12.07 2.65
CA VAL A 151 13.59 10.73 2.10
C VAL A 151 12.52 10.34 1.08
N ALA A 152 11.25 10.64 1.39
CA ALA A 152 10.15 10.30 0.50
C ALA A 152 10.22 11.04 -0.86
N ILE A 153 10.55 12.33 -0.86
CA ILE A 153 10.67 13.13 -2.09
C ILE A 153 11.95 12.87 -2.88
N ASP A 154 13.03 12.45 -2.22
CA ASP A 154 14.29 12.14 -2.89
C ASP A 154 14.28 10.74 -3.52
N LEU A 155 13.70 9.76 -2.86
CA LEU A 155 13.65 8.38 -3.32
C LEU A 155 12.43 8.08 -4.19
N GLY A 156 11.28 8.67 -3.88
CA GLY A 156 10.01 8.35 -4.54
C GLY A 156 10.07 8.42 -6.06
N PRO A 157 10.51 9.54 -6.67
CA PRO A 157 10.59 9.68 -8.11
C PRO A 157 11.61 8.74 -8.80
N ARG A 158 12.53 8.16 -8.02
CA ARG A 158 13.60 7.27 -8.55
C ARG A 158 13.18 5.81 -8.58
N VAL A 159 12.05 5.46 -7.97
CA VAL A 159 11.57 4.07 -8.00
C VAL A 159 11.00 3.76 -9.38
N ASP A 160 11.67 2.89 -10.13
CA ASP A 160 11.13 2.42 -11.41
C ASP A 160 9.97 1.44 -11.17
N THR A 161 8.77 1.90 -11.43
CA THR A 161 7.55 1.12 -11.27
C THR A 161 7.02 0.53 -12.57
N ALA A 162 7.71 0.68 -13.70
CA ALA A 162 7.21 0.30 -15.02
C ALA A 162 6.79 -1.18 -15.12
N GLY A 163 7.50 -2.08 -14.43
CA GLY A 163 7.19 -3.51 -14.37
C GLY A 163 6.03 -3.91 -13.45
N LEU A 164 5.46 -2.97 -12.69
CA LEU A 164 4.40 -3.27 -11.72
C LEU A 164 2.99 -3.10 -12.33
N PRO A 165 1.97 -3.76 -11.74
CA PRO A 165 0.58 -3.53 -12.09
C PRO A 165 0.21 -2.04 -11.98
N MET A 166 -0.64 -1.56 -12.90
CA MET A 166 -1.03 -0.15 -13.00
C MET A 166 -1.56 0.40 -11.66
N GLU A 167 -2.33 -0.37 -10.93
CA GLU A 167 -2.84 0.02 -9.62
C GLU A 167 -1.71 0.38 -8.64
N ARG A 168 -0.63 -0.38 -8.63
CA ARG A 168 0.53 -0.15 -7.76
C ARG A 168 1.32 1.09 -8.18
N ARG A 169 1.47 1.30 -9.49
CA ARG A 169 2.13 2.47 -10.07
C ARG A 169 1.41 3.77 -9.69
N VAL A 170 0.09 3.82 -9.91
CA VAL A 170 -0.73 4.98 -9.54
C VAL A 170 -0.67 5.24 -8.04
N ARG A 171 -0.80 4.19 -7.22
CA ARG A 171 -0.73 4.35 -5.78
C ARG A 171 0.59 4.94 -5.32
N HIS A 172 1.71 4.47 -5.87
CA HIS A 172 3.02 5.03 -5.58
C HIS A 172 3.10 6.52 -5.98
N ALA A 173 2.66 6.87 -7.18
CA ALA A 173 2.65 8.26 -7.63
C ALA A 173 1.84 9.17 -6.68
N LEU A 174 0.68 8.71 -6.23
CA LEU A 174 -0.14 9.47 -5.27
C LEU A 174 0.52 9.64 -3.91
N GLU A 175 1.27 8.65 -3.41
CA GLU A 175 2.04 8.79 -2.16
C GLU A 175 3.21 9.77 -2.34
N VAL A 176 3.89 9.77 -3.48
CA VAL A 176 4.92 10.76 -3.82
C VAL A 176 4.31 12.17 -3.88
N ALA A 177 3.16 12.33 -4.54
CA ALA A 177 2.45 13.60 -4.59
C ALA A 177 2.04 14.09 -3.19
N ARG A 178 1.61 13.17 -2.31
CA ARG A 178 1.31 13.47 -0.90
C ARG A 178 2.55 13.99 -0.16
N ALA A 179 3.70 13.34 -0.35
CA ALA A 179 4.96 13.77 0.26
C ALA A 179 5.37 15.17 -0.22
N TYR A 180 5.33 15.44 -1.53
CA TYR A 180 5.57 16.79 -2.07
C TYR A 180 4.60 17.82 -1.51
N SER A 181 3.30 17.50 -1.45
CA SER A 181 2.28 18.38 -0.89
C SER A 181 2.56 18.73 0.59
N SER A 182 2.96 17.73 1.37
CA SER A 182 3.31 17.91 2.79
C SER A 182 4.58 18.73 2.97
N TRP A 183 5.51 18.67 2.02
CA TRP A 183 6.73 19.51 1.97
C TRP A 183 6.49 20.90 1.36
N ASN A 184 5.22 21.29 1.14
CA ASN A 184 4.81 22.54 0.50
C ASN A 184 5.31 22.72 -0.96
N ARG A 185 5.66 21.63 -1.64
CA ARG A 185 6.00 21.60 -3.07
C ARG A 185 4.75 21.24 -3.89
N VAL A 186 3.79 22.15 -3.88
CA VAL A 186 2.44 21.88 -4.44
C VAL A 186 2.48 21.71 -5.96
N ASP A 187 3.33 22.46 -6.68
CA ASP A 187 3.43 22.34 -8.14
C ASP A 187 3.97 20.98 -8.56
N ASP A 188 5.02 20.48 -7.89
CA ASP A 188 5.56 19.14 -8.13
C ASP A 188 4.52 18.06 -7.82
N ALA A 189 3.77 18.23 -6.72
CA ALA A 189 2.69 17.30 -6.37
C ALA A 189 1.59 17.25 -7.45
N GLN A 190 1.23 18.40 -8.02
CA GLN A 190 0.26 18.46 -9.12
C GLN A 190 0.79 17.79 -10.39
N ASP A 191 2.08 17.99 -10.73
CA ASP A 191 2.68 17.36 -11.90
C ASP A 191 2.66 15.84 -11.78
N VAL A 192 3.04 15.30 -10.62
CA VAL A 192 2.99 13.85 -10.36
C VAL A 192 1.56 13.28 -10.50
N ILE A 193 0.53 13.99 -10.02
CA ILE A 193 -0.87 13.54 -10.18
C ILE A 193 -1.31 13.60 -11.64
N LEU A 194 -0.93 14.64 -12.38
CA LEU A 194 -1.27 14.78 -13.79
C LEU A 194 -0.63 13.68 -14.64
N ASP A 195 0.63 13.35 -14.38
CA ASP A 195 1.32 12.25 -15.05
C ASP A 195 0.64 10.89 -14.73
N ALA A 196 0.27 10.68 -13.47
CA ALA A 196 -0.49 9.51 -13.06
C ALA A 196 -1.88 9.46 -13.72
N GLU A 197 -2.57 10.61 -13.87
CA GLU A 197 -3.86 10.71 -14.55
C GLU A 197 -3.75 10.36 -16.04
N GLN A 198 -2.65 10.75 -16.72
CA GLN A 198 -2.42 10.36 -18.10
C GLN A 198 -2.27 8.83 -18.25
N MET A 199 -1.62 8.16 -17.29
CA MET A 199 -1.44 6.72 -17.31
C MET A 199 -2.73 5.94 -17.01
N ALA A 200 -3.53 6.41 -16.06
CA ALA A 200 -4.72 5.71 -15.57
C ALA A 200 -5.81 6.70 -15.11
N PRO A 201 -6.51 7.36 -16.05
CA PRO A 201 -7.44 8.45 -15.75
C PRO A 201 -8.51 8.08 -14.72
N GLU A 202 -9.20 6.96 -14.94
CA GLU A 202 -10.29 6.53 -14.06
C GLU A 202 -9.82 6.22 -12.65
N GLN A 203 -8.65 5.58 -12.52
CA GLN A 203 -8.11 5.22 -11.23
C GLN A 203 -7.74 6.46 -10.41
N VAL A 204 -7.09 7.45 -11.03
CA VAL A 204 -6.71 8.70 -10.36
C VAL A 204 -7.94 9.54 -10.01
N ARG A 205 -8.91 9.66 -10.91
CA ARG A 205 -10.12 10.46 -10.72
C ARG A 205 -11.01 9.96 -9.59
N HIS A 206 -11.06 8.64 -9.41
CA HIS A 206 -11.87 8.03 -8.36
C HIS A 206 -11.10 7.75 -7.06
N HIS A 207 -9.77 7.95 -7.04
CA HIS A 207 -8.97 7.70 -5.85
C HIS A 207 -9.19 8.80 -4.81
N PHE A 208 -9.49 8.40 -3.60
CA PHE A 208 -9.76 9.30 -2.47
C PHE A 208 -8.62 10.31 -2.23
N LEU A 209 -7.35 9.85 -2.29
CA LEU A 209 -6.18 10.70 -2.02
C LEU A 209 -6.00 11.82 -3.04
N SER A 210 -6.25 11.56 -4.33
CA SER A 210 -6.22 12.59 -5.39
C SER A 210 -7.20 13.71 -5.10
N ARG A 211 -8.43 13.32 -4.73
CA ARG A 211 -9.50 14.27 -4.40
C ARG A 211 -9.17 15.07 -3.14
N GLN A 212 -8.66 14.41 -2.10
CA GLN A 212 -8.26 15.05 -0.85
C GLN A 212 -7.13 16.06 -1.06
N LEU A 213 -6.13 15.73 -1.86
CA LEU A 213 -5.02 16.62 -2.18
C LEU A 213 -5.51 17.85 -2.94
N ALA A 214 -6.30 17.66 -4.00
CA ALA A 214 -6.85 18.77 -4.78
C ALA A 214 -7.71 19.71 -3.92
N LEU A 215 -8.60 19.18 -3.08
CA LEU A 215 -9.38 19.97 -2.11
C LEU A 215 -8.49 20.74 -1.13
N THR A 216 -7.42 20.12 -0.65
CA THR A 216 -6.47 20.75 0.27
C THR A 216 -5.77 21.93 -0.41
N TRP A 217 -5.33 21.77 -1.65
CA TRP A 217 -4.68 22.82 -2.41
C TRP A 217 -5.60 24.00 -2.69
N ILE A 218 -6.85 23.73 -3.10
CA ILE A 218 -7.85 24.78 -3.33
C ILE A 218 -8.09 25.58 -2.04
N ARG A 219 -8.28 24.90 -0.90
CA ARG A 219 -8.56 25.54 0.39
C ARG A 219 -7.38 26.36 0.93
N ARG A 220 -6.15 25.96 0.64
CA ARG A 220 -4.93 26.64 1.10
C ARG A 220 -4.49 27.76 0.19
N GLN A 221 -5.00 27.82 -1.04
CA GLN A 221 -4.58 28.81 -2.00
C GLN A 221 -5.04 30.21 -1.61
N ARG A 222 -4.09 31.16 -1.60
CA ARG A 222 -4.38 32.58 -1.47
C ARG A 222 -4.49 33.20 -2.86
N GLY A 223 -5.68 33.68 -3.23
CA GLY A 223 -5.94 34.25 -4.55
C GLY A 223 -6.55 33.27 -5.56
N LYS A 224 -6.52 33.61 -6.85
CA LYS A 224 -7.14 32.80 -7.92
C LYS A 224 -6.33 31.53 -8.16
N PRO A 225 -6.98 30.35 -8.16
CA PRO A 225 -6.31 29.09 -8.48
C PRO A 225 -5.72 29.08 -9.88
N SER A 226 -4.61 28.36 -10.07
CA SER A 226 -4.01 28.17 -11.39
C SER A 226 -4.97 27.40 -12.31
N ALA A 227 -4.91 27.63 -13.62
CA ALA A 227 -5.72 26.89 -14.60
C ALA A 227 -5.45 25.35 -14.51
N LYS A 228 -4.20 24.97 -14.19
CA LYS A 228 -3.77 23.61 -13.94
C LYS A 228 -4.54 22.96 -12.79
N LEU A 229 -4.62 23.65 -11.64
CA LEU A 229 -5.35 23.15 -10.47
C LEU A 229 -6.87 23.11 -10.70
N VAL A 230 -7.44 24.16 -11.34
CA VAL A 230 -8.86 24.20 -11.67
C VAL A 230 -9.24 23.04 -12.58
N GLY A 231 -8.49 22.82 -13.67
CA GLY A 231 -8.75 21.72 -14.59
C GLY A 231 -8.63 20.34 -13.94
N LEU A 232 -7.64 20.12 -13.08
CA LEU A 232 -7.52 18.89 -12.30
C LEU A 232 -8.72 18.71 -11.36
N ALA A 233 -9.08 19.73 -10.60
CA ALA A 233 -10.17 19.68 -9.63
C ALA A 233 -11.53 19.41 -10.25
N GLN A 234 -11.81 19.95 -11.45
CA GLN A 234 -13.01 19.66 -12.23
C GLN A 234 -13.05 18.19 -12.66
N ARG A 235 -11.94 17.64 -13.20
CA ARG A 235 -11.89 16.22 -13.58
C ARG A 235 -12.02 15.27 -12.40
N LEU A 236 -11.51 15.66 -11.21
CA LEU A 236 -11.68 14.94 -9.96
C LEU A 236 -13.07 15.11 -9.32
N LYS A 237 -13.96 15.94 -9.92
CA LYS A 237 -15.30 16.29 -9.40
C LYS A 237 -15.25 16.82 -7.97
N VAL A 238 -14.29 17.67 -7.67
CA VAL A 238 -14.15 18.38 -6.39
C VAL A 238 -14.38 19.90 -6.51
N LEU A 239 -14.55 20.39 -7.73
CA LEU A 239 -15.10 21.69 -8.12
C LEU A 239 -16.19 21.46 -9.16
N ASP A 240 -17.29 22.22 -9.03
CA ASP A 240 -18.36 22.31 -10.02
C ASP A 240 -17.91 23.09 -11.25
#